data_979ac515be02fb09360e8dc1c7c4b2fb
#
_entry.id   979ac515be02fb09360e8dc1c7c4b2fb
#
_cell.length_a   1.000
_cell.length_b   1.000
_cell.length_c   1.000
_cell.angle_alpha   90.00
_cell.angle_beta   90.00
_cell.angle_gamma   90.00
#
_symmetry.space_group_name_H-M   'P 1'
#
loop_
_entity.id
_entity.type
_entity.pdbx_description
1 polymer ?
#
loop_
_entity_poly.entity_id
_entity_poly.type
_entity_poly.pdbx_seq_one_letter_code
_entity_poly.pdbx_strand_id
1 'polypeptide(L)'
;MKNVKTLLILSLFAINGLFAQTVFEQDGYLSNLNSFQFFNKEIASFIQIPDQWNDQQFHLRWNTRLYHGEHWSAKMSLRNRIFTGYSWEENLFGFKDALEVDVLDLTAINEEKVGMQQQIDRLYVQWERGNWNVRLGRQRINWGIQNYWNSHDLFNQINFFDFDYLERPGSDALRIQYYGKGNTSTQFAVNENIQAGLYKFNAWDFDFQTLLAKYYNDYVLGLGWAGQIKEAGFKGEFAYFINSESQVKELVGSIGIDYSLQNGMYFSSGCLYRSQADDFNPFALINQDISAKNPMPFAYNFLHQINYPIHPLVLVGMSLIHNEELDIIFINPMLTYSISESIDLMISSQNMWMWSDDTYENLTQTVFTRLQWTF
;
A
#
# COMPACT_ATOMS: atom_id res chain seq x y z
N MET A 1 -31.74 6.36 -20.08
CA MET A 1 -30.78 6.24 -18.99
C MET A 1 -29.60 7.24 -19.00
N LYS A 2 -29.44 8.07 -20.03
CA LYS A 2 -28.38 9.10 -20.10
C LYS A 2 -28.57 10.32 -19.17
N ASN A 3 -29.79 10.63 -18.75
CA ASN A 3 -30.12 11.88 -18.03
C ASN A 3 -30.01 11.81 -16.50
N VAL A 4 -29.87 10.61 -15.91
CA VAL A 4 -29.74 10.45 -14.45
C VAL A 4 -28.32 10.69 -13.96
N LYS A 5 -27.31 10.38 -14.78
CA LYS A 5 -25.90 10.57 -14.43
C LYS A 5 -25.49 12.05 -14.37
N THR A 6 -26.10 12.90 -15.20
CA THR A 6 -25.84 14.36 -15.21
C THR A 6 -26.52 15.09 -14.05
N LEU A 7 -27.65 14.57 -13.54
CA LEU A 7 -28.36 15.16 -12.41
C LEU A 7 -27.62 14.95 -11.08
N LEU A 8 -26.91 13.83 -10.92
CA LEU A 8 -26.15 13.55 -9.67
C LEU A 8 -24.92 14.45 -9.52
N ILE A 9 -24.30 14.87 -10.62
CA ILE A 9 -23.15 15.79 -10.59
C ILE A 9 -23.60 17.23 -10.30
N LEU A 10 -24.75 17.64 -10.81
CA LEU A 10 -25.29 18.99 -10.59
C LEU A 10 -25.95 19.19 -9.20
N SER A 11 -26.45 18.12 -8.57
CA SER A 11 -27.04 18.23 -7.21
C SER A 11 -25.99 18.44 -6.11
N LEU A 12 -24.73 18.12 -6.37
CA LEU A 12 -23.61 18.38 -5.43
C LEU A 12 -23.23 19.87 -5.35
N PHE A 13 -23.58 20.67 -6.34
CA PHE A 13 -23.29 22.13 -6.36
C PHE A 13 -24.42 23.03 -5.81
N ALA A 14 -25.61 22.50 -5.55
CA ALA A 14 -26.78 23.30 -5.17
C ALA A 14 -27.02 23.45 -3.65
N ILE A 15 -26.11 22.95 -2.79
CA ILE A 15 -26.31 22.98 -1.32
C ILE A 15 -25.57 24.16 -0.66
N ASN A 16 -25.45 25.29 -1.34
CA ASN A 16 -24.71 26.45 -0.82
C ASN A 16 -25.50 27.34 0.20
N GLY A 17 -26.66 26.93 0.68
CA GLY A 17 -27.56 27.80 1.44
C GLY A 17 -27.72 27.52 2.94
N LEU A 18 -27.12 26.45 3.52
CA LEU A 18 -27.48 26.01 4.88
C LEU A 18 -26.32 25.89 5.89
N PHE A 19 -25.07 26.31 5.58
CA PHE A 19 -23.94 25.89 6.38
C PHE A 19 -23.00 27.03 6.83
N ALA A 20 -23.42 27.87 7.74
CA ALA A 20 -22.54 28.85 8.41
C ALA A 20 -21.41 28.18 9.27
N GLN A 21 -21.41 26.86 9.43
CA GLN A 21 -20.42 26.08 10.21
C GLN A 21 -19.79 24.95 9.40
N THR A 22 -19.85 24.97 8.07
CA THR A 22 -19.31 23.92 7.24
C THR A 22 -18.09 24.44 6.46
N VAL A 23 -16.94 23.78 6.67
CA VAL A 23 -15.71 24.04 5.93
C VAL A 23 -15.53 22.91 4.89
N PHE A 24 -15.14 23.30 3.68
CA PHE A 24 -14.94 22.41 2.57
C PHE A 24 -13.50 22.58 2.07
N GLU A 25 -12.77 21.47 2.04
CA GLU A 25 -11.38 21.42 1.57
C GLU A 25 -11.27 20.46 0.37
N GLN A 26 -10.46 20.84 -0.58
CA GLN A 26 -10.14 20.01 -1.75
C GLN A 26 -8.64 19.99 -1.98
N ASP A 27 -8.14 18.83 -2.32
CA ASP A 27 -6.76 18.61 -2.75
C ASP A 27 -6.72 17.42 -3.72
N GLY A 28 -5.63 17.29 -4.44
CA GLY A 28 -5.48 16.18 -5.34
C GLY A 28 -4.15 16.17 -6.07
N TYR A 29 -4.00 15.22 -6.97
CA TYR A 29 -2.87 15.19 -7.89
C TYR A 29 -3.26 14.58 -9.24
N LEU A 30 -2.50 14.97 -10.25
CA LEU A 30 -2.46 14.34 -11.55
C LEU A 30 -1.05 13.78 -11.75
N SER A 31 -0.93 12.50 -12.04
CA SER A 31 0.36 11.90 -12.40
C SER A 31 0.30 11.19 -13.75
N ASN A 32 1.45 11.16 -14.43
CA ASN A 32 1.70 10.33 -15.59
C ASN A 32 2.86 9.41 -15.25
N LEU A 33 2.62 8.12 -15.31
CA LEU A 33 3.61 7.07 -15.11
C LEU A 33 3.85 6.35 -16.44
N ASN A 34 5.10 6.33 -16.88
CA ASN A 34 5.55 5.48 -17.98
C ASN A 34 6.39 4.36 -17.41
N SER A 35 6.17 3.13 -17.85
CA SER A 35 6.97 1.97 -17.52
C SER A 35 7.51 1.30 -18.78
N PHE A 36 8.82 1.09 -18.79
CA PHE A 36 9.53 0.34 -19.82
C PHE A 36 9.94 -0.99 -19.23
N GLN A 37 9.36 -2.07 -19.76
CA GLN A 37 9.58 -3.43 -19.30
C GLN A 37 10.63 -4.14 -20.18
N PHE A 38 11.55 -4.84 -19.55
CA PHE A 38 12.54 -5.70 -20.21
C PHE A 38 12.53 -7.06 -19.52
N PHE A 39 12.42 -8.12 -20.28
CA PHE A 39 12.45 -9.49 -19.79
C PHE A 39 13.64 -10.24 -20.37
N ASN A 40 14.14 -11.20 -19.62
CA ASN A 40 15.07 -12.18 -20.14
C ASN A 40 14.47 -12.85 -21.38
N LYS A 41 15.23 -12.91 -22.50
CA LYS A 41 14.72 -13.37 -23.80
C LYS A 41 14.26 -14.82 -23.78
N GLU A 42 14.92 -15.68 -23.01
CA GLU A 42 14.58 -17.09 -22.91
C GLU A 42 13.24 -17.25 -22.19
N ILE A 43 13.07 -16.53 -21.06
CA ILE A 43 11.82 -16.51 -20.29
C ILE A 43 10.70 -15.93 -21.12
N ALA A 44 10.90 -14.78 -21.76
CA ALA A 44 9.91 -14.13 -22.61
C ALA A 44 9.44 -15.07 -23.73
N SER A 45 10.37 -15.77 -24.37
CA SER A 45 10.06 -16.77 -25.39
C SER A 45 9.27 -17.95 -24.84
N PHE A 46 9.64 -18.44 -23.65
CA PHE A 46 8.98 -19.57 -23.00
C PHE A 46 7.51 -19.24 -22.63
N ILE A 47 7.24 -18.06 -22.10
CA ILE A 47 5.88 -17.62 -21.73
C ILE A 47 5.15 -16.89 -22.87
N GLN A 48 5.76 -16.81 -24.06
CA GLN A 48 5.20 -16.24 -25.29
C GLN A 48 4.80 -14.76 -25.17
N ILE A 49 5.64 -13.94 -24.56
CA ILE A 49 5.49 -12.48 -24.50
C ILE A 49 6.67 -11.80 -25.20
N PRO A 50 6.57 -10.52 -25.59
CA PRO A 50 7.73 -9.74 -26.05
C PRO A 50 8.80 -9.65 -24.95
N ASP A 51 10.06 -9.56 -25.35
CA ASP A 51 11.17 -9.31 -24.43
C ASP A 51 11.25 -7.84 -23.96
N GLN A 52 10.49 -6.95 -24.59
CA GLN A 52 10.37 -5.56 -24.18
C GLN A 52 9.03 -4.93 -24.59
N TRP A 53 8.47 -4.08 -23.73
CA TRP A 53 7.30 -3.28 -24.06
C TRP A 53 7.22 -2.01 -23.21
N ASN A 54 6.27 -1.13 -23.55
CA ASN A 54 6.00 0.10 -22.82
C ASN A 54 4.52 0.15 -22.43
N ASP A 55 4.27 0.59 -21.19
CA ASP A 55 2.95 0.91 -20.69
C ASP A 55 2.91 2.35 -20.19
N GLN A 56 1.74 2.96 -20.29
CA GLN A 56 1.50 4.30 -19.79
C GLN A 56 0.24 4.34 -18.95
N GLN A 57 0.33 5.03 -17.84
CA GLN A 57 -0.80 5.24 -16.93
C GLN A 57 -0.93 6.72 -16.59
N PHE A 58 -2.14 7.25 -16.74
CA PHE A 58 -2.52 8.53 -16.17
C PHE A 58 -3.36 8.29 -14.93
N HIS A 59 -3.06 9.01 -13.86
CA HIS A 59 -3.73 8.85 -12.59
C HIS A 59 -4.15 10.22 -12.06
N LEU A 60 -5.46 10.43 -11.94
CA LEU A 60 -6.06 11.60 -11.29
C LEU A 60 -6.68 11.17 -9.97
N ARG A 61 -6.22 11.78 -8.89
CA ARG A 61 -6.83 11.67 -7.58
C ARG A 61 -7.43 12.99 -7.15
N TRP A 62 -8.65 12.92 -6.66
CA TRP A 62 -9.37 14.06 -6.12
C TRP A 62 -9.88 13.75 -4.73
N ASN A 63 -9.45 14.50 -3.74
CA ASN A 63 -9.89 14.40 -2.36
C ASN A 63 -10.80 15.55 -1.99
N THR A 64 -11.86 15.24 -1.28
CA THR A 64 -12.79 16.22 -0.72
C THR A 64 -12.97 15.92 0.76
N ARG A 65 -12.85 16.94 1.61
CA ARG A 65 -13.15 16.86 3.02
C ARG A 65 -14.21 17.89 3.37
N LEU A 66 -15.13 17.49 4.21
CA LEU A 66 -16.20 18.33 4.73
C LEU A 66 -16.16 18.28 6.24
N TYR A 67 -16.12 19.42 6.89
CA TYR A 67 -16.20 19.55 8.34
C TYR A 67 -17.50 20.27 8.70
N HIS A 68 -18.26 19.72 9.62
CA HIS A 68 -19.52 20.30 10.08
C HIS A 68 -19.56 20.41 11.60
N GLY A 69 -19.60 21.66 12.10
CA GLY A 69 -19.47 21.95 13.52
C GLY A 69 -18.14 21.45 14.08
N GLU A 70 -18.13 21.14 15.38
CA GLU A 70 -16.91 20.74 16.11
C GLU A 70 -16.63 19.22 16.08
N HIS A 71 -17.61 18.42 15.65
CA HIS A 71 -17.57 16.98 15.91
C HIS A 71 -17.70 16.10 14.67
N TRP A 72 -18.15 16.62 13.54
CA TRP A 72 -18.44 15.83 12.37
C TRP A 72 -17.51 16.16 11.21
N SER A 73 -17.02 15.14 10.56
CA SER A 73 -16.34 15.28 9.28
C SER A 73 -16.72 14.16 8.32
N ALA A 74 -16.60 14.44 7.03
CA ALA A 74 -16.75 13.44 5.99
C ALA A 74 -15.59 13.56 4.99
N LYS A 75 -15.17 12.44 4.41
CA LYS A 75 -14.16 12.41 3.37
C LYS A 75 -14.65 11.58 2.19
N MET A 76 -14.38 12.09 0.99
CA MET A 76 -14.50 11.36 -0.27
C MET A 76 -13.19 11.48 -1.04
N SER A 77 -12.68 10.38 -1.59
CA SER A 77 -11.51 10.37 -2.46
C SER A 77 -11.84 9.55 -3.70
N LEU A 78 -11.78 10.20 -4.85
CA LEU A 78 -11.98 9.58 -6.17
C LEU A 78 -10.62 9.36 -6.81
N ARG A 79 -10.43 8.18 -7.39
CA ARG A 79 -9.26 7.82 -8.16
C ARG A 79 -9.71 7.41 -9.57
N ASN A 80 -9.12 8.05 -10.58
CA ASN A 80 -9.35 7.72 -11.98
C ASN A 80 -8.01 7.33 -12.58
N ARG A 81 -7.94 6.17 -13.20
CA ARG A 81 -6.75 5.68 -13.88
C ARG A 81 -7.08 5.38 -15.34
N ILE A 82 -6.22 5.82 -16.25
CA ILE A 82 -6.29 5.49 -17.67
C ILE A 82 -5.02 4.70 -17.98
N PHE A 83 -5.20 3.54 -18.60
CA PHE A 83 -4.15 2.60 -18.94
C PHE A 83 -4.05 2.47 -20.46
N THR A 84 -2.82 2.45 -20.97
CA THR A 84 -2.51 2.13 -22.38
C THR A 84 -1.23 1.33 -22.43
N GLY A 85 -1.03 0.57 -23.49
CA GLY A 85 0.17 -0.23 -23.72
C GLY A 85 -0.09 -1.72 -23.65
N TYR A 86 0.99 -2.48 -23.80
CA TYR A 86 0.94 -3.92 -24.01
C TYR A 86 0.28 -4.69 -22.87
N SER A 87 0.58 -4.31 -21.61
CA SER A 87 -0.01 -5.00 -20.46
C SER A 87 -1.53 -4.85 -20.39
N TRP A 88 -2.07 -3.73 -20.87
CA TRP A 88 -3.51 -3.52 -21.01
C TRP A 88 -4.07 -4.28 -22.22
N GLU A 89 -3.45 -4.15 -23.39
CA GLU A 89 -3.94 -4.72 -24.65
C GLU A 89 -4.08 -6.25 -24.53
N GLU A 90 -3.07 -6.93 -24.00
CA GLU A 90 -3.01 -8.38 -23.89
C GLU A 90 -3.54 -8.94 -22.55
N ASN A 91 -4.10 -8.09 -21.67
CA ASN A 91 -4.49 -8.50 -20.31
C ASN A 91 -3.40 -9.29 -19.59
N LEU A 92 -2.17 -8.78 -19.67
CA LEU A 92 -0.98 -9.50 -19.21
C LEU A 92 -1.10 -9.85 -17.72
N PHE A 93 -0.88 -11.13 -17.38
CA PHE A 93 -1.02 -11.67 -16.02
C PHE A 93 -2.36 -11.36 -15.33
N GLY A 94 -3.46 -11.26 -16.12
CA GLY A 94 -4.77 -10.93 -15.58
C GLY A 94 -4.90 -9.48 -15.10
N PHE A 95 -4.13 -8.56 -15.67
CA PHE A 95 -4.07 -7.16 -15.25
C PHE A 95 -5.44 -6.48 -15.20
N LYS A 96 -6.32 -6.73 -16.19
CA LYS A 96 -7.68 -6.17 -16.21
C LYS A 96 -8.56 -6.75 -15.11
N ASP A 97 -8.43 -8.05 -14.86
CA ASP A 97 -9.22 -8.77 -13.86
C ASP A 97 -8.84 -8.34 -12.44
N ALA A 98 -7.55 -8.07 -12.21
CA ALA A 98 -7.04 -7.55 -10.94
C ALA A 98 -7.55 -6.15 -10.59
N LEU A 99 -8.09 -5.40 -11.56
CA LEU A 99 -8.65 -4.07 -11.36
C LEU A 99 -10.14 -4.07 -11.03
N GLU A 100 -10.87 -5.16 -11.26
CA GLU A 100 -12.34 -5.27 -11.07
C GLU A 100 -12.72 -5.83 -9.69
N VAL A 101 -12.14 -5.33 -8.62
CA VAL A 101 -12.20 -6.03 -7.31
C VAL A 101 -13.33 -5.55 -6.41
N ASP A 102 -14.07 -4.45 -6.70
CA ASP A 102 -14.96 -3.88 -5.70
C ASP A 102 -16.26 -3.27 -6.24
N VAL A 103 -17.32 -3.35 -5.43
CA VAL A 103 -18.68 -2.81 -5.72
C VAL A 103 -18.69 -1.30 -6.05
N LEU A 104 -17.73 -0.55 -5.53
CA LEU A 104 -17.57 0.90 -5.81
C LEU A 104 -16.53 1.19 -6.90
N ASP A 105 -16.02 0.18 -7.56
CA ASP A 105 -15.12 0.33 -8.71
C ASP A 105 -15.92 0.28 -10.00
N LEU A 106 -15.71 1.26 -10.85
CA LEU A 106 -16.38 1.37 -12.14
C LEU A 106 -15.33 1.31 -13.24
N THR A 107 -15.32 0.26 -14.05
CA THR A 107 -14.61 0.26 -15.32
C THR A 107 -15.39 1.13 -16.28
N ALA A 108 -14.92 2.35 -16.51
CA ALA A 108 -15.61 3.32 -17.35
C ALA A 108 -15.37 3.10 -18.84
N ILE A 109 -14.18 2.59 -19.20
CA ILE A 109 -13.76 2.27 -20.57
C ILE A 109 -12.97 0.96 -20.52
N ASN A 110 -13.38 0.00 -21.36
CA ASN A 110 -12.69 -1.28 -21.56
C ASN A 110 -12.57 -1.54 -23.06
N GLU A 111 -11.78 -0.70 -23.74
CA GLU A 111 -11.48 -0.85 -25.16
C GLU A 111 -10.15 -1.61 -25.30
N GLU A 112 -9.89 -2.16 -26.49
CA GLU A 112 -8.69 -2.95 -26.78
C GLU A 112 -7.40 -2.21 -26.40
N LYS A 113 -7.27 -0.93 -26.75
CA LYS A 113 -6.04 -0.12 -26.57
C LYS A 113 -6.07 0.81 -25.36
N VAL A 114 -7.21 1.03 -24.74
CA VAL A 114 -7.39 2.00 -23.67
C VAL A 114 -8.34 1.46 -22.63
N GLY A 115 -7.91 1.46 -21.39
CA GLY A 115 -8.75 1.21 -20.23
C GLY A 115 -8.90 2.43 -19.34
N MET A 116 -10.07 2.59 -18.74
CA MET A 116 -10.29 3.60 -17.70
C MET A 116 -11.00 2.96 -16.53
N GLN A 117 -10.36 3.02 -15.38
CA GLN A 117 -10.93 2.61 -14.09
C GLN A 117 -11.22 3.85 -13.25
N GLN A 118 -12.38 3.88 -12.63
CA GLN A 118 -12.76 4.86 -11.64
C GLN A 118 -13.06 4.15 -10.33
N GLN A 119 -12.43 4.58 -9.25
CA GLN A 119 -12.55 3.97 -7.93
C GLN A 119 -12.82 5.02 -6.85
N ILE A 120 -13.69 4.69 -5.91
CA ILE A 120 -13.87 5.45 -4.67
C ILE A 120 -12.96 4.85 -3.59
N ASP A 121 -11.79 5.45 -3.38
CA ASP A 121 -10.82 4.97 -2.39
C ASP A 121 -11.24 5.25 -0.96
N ARG A 122 -11.93 6.36 -0.73
CA ARG A 122 -12.41 6.80 0.58
C ARG A 122 -13.81 7.35 0.46
N LEU A 123 -14.69 6.89 1.33
CA LEU A 123 -16.03 7.43 1.48
C LEU A 123 -16.52 7.13 2.90
N TYR A 124 -16.32 8.06 3.82
CA TYR A 124 -16.70 7.84 5.21
C TYR A 124 -17.19 9.11 5.88
N VAL A 125 -17.96 8.88 6.95
CA VAL A 125 -18.33 9.92 7.93
C VAL A 125 -17.63 9.59 9.24
N GLN A 126 -17.14 10.62 9.92
CA GLN A 126 -16.44 10.53 11.20
C GLN A 126 -17.10 11.44 12.21
N TRP A 127 -17.22 10.94 13.44
CA TRP A 127 -17.64 11.68 14.61
C TRP A 127 -16.55 11.63 15.66
N GLU A 128 -16.20 12.82 16.21
CA GLU A 128 -15.21 12.96 17.28
C GLU A 128 -15.78 13.78 18.42
N ARG A 129 -15.69 13.25 19.63
CA ARG A 129 -16.06 14.00 20.84
C ARG A 129 -15.31 13.48 22.06
N GLY A 130 -14.58 14.39 22.72
CA GLY A 130 -13.75 14.03 23.87
C GLY A 130 -12.71 12.98 23.47
N ASN A 131 -12.77 11.82 24.11
CA ASN A 131 -11.83 10.72 23.88
C ASN A 131 -12.29 9.72 22.81
N TRP A 132 -13.43 9.95 22.17
CA TRP A 132 -14.02 9.02 21.21
C TRP A 132 -13.87 9.51 19.78
N ASN A 133 -13.48 8.59 18.90
CA ASN A 133 -13.51 8.76 17.45
C ASN A 133 -14.24 7.56 16.85
N VAL A 134 -15.30 7.82 16.11
CA VAL A 134 -16.10 6.79 15.42
C VAL A 134 -16.11 7.11 13.94
N ARG A 135 -15.79 6.14 13.10
CA ARG A 135 -15.77 6.30 11.64
C ARG A 135 -16.52 5.16 10.98
N LEU A 136 -17.40 5.50 10.04
CA LEU A 136 -18.20 4.53 9.28
C LEU A 136 -18.03 4.79 7.79
N GLY A 137 -17.79 3.73 7.04
CA GLY A 137 -17.64 3.71 5.58
C GLY A 137 -16.25 3.32 5.12
N ARG A 138 -15.96 3.55 3.82
CA ARG A 138 -14.69 3.18 3.19
C ARG A 138 -13.55 4.02 3.70
N GLN A 139 -12.66 3.43 4.45
CA GLN A 139 -11.56 4.08 5.16
C GLN A 139 -10.30 3.22 5.18
N ARG A 140 -9.14 3.87 5.33
CA ARG A 140 -7.91 3.18 5.65
C ARG A 140 -7.85 2.88 7.15
N ILE A 141 -7.62 1.60 7.49
CA ILE A 141 -7.36 1.14 8.86
C ILE A 141 -5.93 0.58 8.86
N ASN A 142 -4.99 1.36 9.38
CA ASN A 142 -3.58 1.02 9.37
C ASN A 142 -3.12 0.71 10.80
N TRP A 143 -2.84 -0.54 11.07
CA TRP A 143 -2.38 -1.03 12.38
C TRP A 143 -0.95 -1.55 12.36
N GLY A 144 -0.35 -1.65 11.17
CA GLY A 144 1.05 -2.02 11.03
C GLY A 144 2.01 -0.98 11.64
N ILE A 145 3.05 -1.45 12.27
CA ILE A 145 4.11 -0.64 12.90
C ILE A 145 5.32 -0.55 11.98
N GLN A 146 5.59 -1.61 11.23
CA GLN A 146 6.75 -1.72 10.37
C GLN A 146 6.67 -0.83 9.15
N ASN A 147 7.83 -0.47 8.63
CA ASN A 147 7.93 0.34 7.43
C ASN A 147 7.56 -0.44 6.16
N TYR A 148 7.75 -1.77 6.17
CA TYR A 148 7.65 -2.61 4.99
C TYR A 148 6.54 -3.66 5.12
N TRP A 149 6.79 -4.76 5.80
CA TRP A 149 5.86 -5.88 5.94
C TRP A 149 5.09 -5.78 7.24
N ASN A 150 3.77 -5.72 7.15
CA ASN A 150 2.91 -5.47 8.29
C ASN A 150 1.91 -6.60 8.49
N SER A 151 2.19 -7.50 9.44
CA SER A 151 1.30 -8.61 9.80
C SER A 151 0.06 -8.16 10.60
N HIS A 152 0.06 -6.94 11.14
CA HIS A 152 -1.09 -6.34 11.83
C HIS A 152 -2.03 -5.56 10.91
N ASP A 153 -1.66 -5.35 9.65
CA ASP A 153 -2.47 -4.60 8.70
C ASP A 153 -3.54 -5.49 8.06
N LEU A 154 -4.45 -5.99 8.87
CA LEU A 154 -5.47 -6.96 8.46
C LEU A 154 -6.45 -6.41 7.44
N PHE A 155 -6.72 -5.10 7.46
CA PHE A 155 -7.74 -4.46 6.63
C PHE A 155 -7.22 -3.90 5.31
N ASN A 156 -5.94 -3.55 5.25
CA ASN A 156 -5.38 -2.79 4.13
C ASN A 156 -3.92 -3.19 3.87
N GLN A 157 -3.68 -4.22 3.09
CA GLN A 157 -2.34 -4.64 2.70
C GLN A 157 -1.73 -3.75 1.62
N ILE A 158 -0.41 -3.57 1.68
CA ILE A 158 0.39 -3.00 0.60
C ILE A 158 0.86 -4.12 -0.31
N ASN A 159 0.68 -3.94 -1.62
CA ASN A 159 1.43 -4.65 -2.61
C ASN A 159 2.71 -3.86 -2.95
N PHE A 160 3.89 -4.38 -2.57
CA PHE A 160 5.17 -3.74 -2.87
C PHE A 160 5.49 -3.67 -4.36
N PHE A 161 4.85 -4.48 -5.16
CA PHE A 161 5.04 -4.53 -6.61
C PHE A 161 4.11 -3.57 -7.35
N ASP A 162 3.06 -3.03 -6.71
CA ASP A 162 2.23 -1.96 -7.27
C ASP A 162 2.93 -0.60 -7.04
N PHE A 163 3.77 -0.24 -7.97
CA PHE A 163 4.62 0.94 -7.89
C PHE A 163 3.85 2.27 -7.92
N ASP A 164 2.68 2.32 -8.54
CA ASP A 164 1.85 3.53 -8.64
C ASP A 164 0.93 3.73 -7.44
N TYR A 165 0.78 2.71 -6.60
CA TYR A 165 -0.14 2.76 -5.48
C TYR A 165 0.49 3.35 -4.22
N LEU A 166 0.61 4.67 -4.19
CA LEU A 166 1.16 5.42 -3.04
C LEU A 166 0.27 5.31 -1.79
N GLU A 167 -1.00 4.99 -1.96
CA GLU A 167 -1.96 4.87 -0.86
C GLU A 167 -2.55 3.45 -0.80
N ARG A 168 -2.68 2.93 0.41
CA ARG A 168 -3.32 1.62 0.63
C ARG A 168 -4.81 1.67 0.31
N PRO A 169 -5.40 0.57 -0.20
CA PRO A 169 -6.83 0.50 -0.47
C PRO A 169 -7.66 0.79 0.79
N GLY A 170 -8.90 1.23 0.60
CA GLY A 170 -9.86 1.42 1.69
C GLY A 170 -10.56 0.10 2.04
N SER A 171 -11.04 0.01 3.27
CA SER A 171 -11.92 -1.05 3.74
C SER A 171 -13.27 -0.48 4.17
N ASP A 172 -14.38 -1.10 3.74
CA ASP A 172 -15.73 -0.71 4.13
C ASP A 172 -16.00 -1.22 5.55
N ALA A 173 -15.83 -0.36 6.54
CA ALA A 173 -15.79 -0.76 7.94
C ALA A 173 -16.41 0.27 8.89
N LEU A 174 -16.86 -0.23 10.05
CA LEU A 174 -17.05 0.58 11.25
C LEU A 174 -15.76 0.50 12.08
N ARG A 175 -15.21 1.67 12.44
CA ARG A 175 -14.08 1.80 13.38
C ARG A 175 -14.49 2.66 14.56
N ILE A 176 -14.24 2.18 15.77
CA ILE A 176 -14.41 2.89 17.03
C ILE A 176 -13.06 2.97 17.72
N GLN A 177 -12.64 4.15 18.10
CA GLN A 177 -11.39 4.39 18.82
C GLN A 177 -11.65 5.19 20.09
N TYR A 178 -11.02 4.76 21.17
CA TYR A 178 -11.03 5.45 22.46
C TYR A 178 -9.59 5.77 22.87
N TYR A 179 -9.34 7.04 23.19
CA TYR A 179 -8.08 7.53 23.72
C TYR A 179 -8.12 7.52 25.25
N GLY A 180 -7.31 6.65 25.84
CA GLY A 180 -7.22 6.53 27.29
C GLY A 180 -6.23 7.52 27.91
N LYS A 181 -5.96 7.34 29.20
CA LYS A 181 -4.94 8.12 29.91
C LYS A 181 -3.55 7.52 29.64
N GLY A 182 -2.48 8.36 29.72
CA GLY A 182 -1.10 7.88 29.65
C GLY A 182 -0.73 7.29 28.27
N ASN A 183 -1.13 7.94 27.19
CA ASN A 183 -0.85 7.52 25.79
C ASN A 183 -1.41 6.15 25.41
N THR A 184 -2.45 5.69 26.11
CA THR A 184 -3.12 4.45 25.74
C THR A 184 -4.22 4.70 24.70
N SER A 185 -4.47 3.75 23.82
CA SER A 185 -5.65 3.77 22.96
C SER A 185 -6.18 2.37 22.70
N THR A 186 -7.49 2.29 22.57
CA THR A 186 -8.17 1.05 22.17
C THR A 186 -8.92 1.33 20.87
N GLN A 187 -8.78 0.43 19.92
CA GLN A 187 -9.51 0.49 18.65
C GLN A 187 -10.25 -0.82 18.45
N PHE A 188 -11.45 -0.71 17.93
CA PHE A 188 -12.22 -1.83 17.42
C PHE A 188 -12.61 -1.50 15.97
N ALA A 189 -12.43 -2.47 15.07
CA ALA A 189 -12.82 -2.32 13.69
C ALA A 189 -13.51 -3.61 13.19
N VAL A 190 -14.54 -3.43 12.37
CA VAL A 190 -15.30 -4.54 11.80
C VAL A 190 -15.70 -4.24 10.37
N ASN A 191 -15.52 -5.23 9.49
CA ASN A 191 -16.08 -5.29 8.16
C ASN A 191 -16.76 -6.66 7.95
N GLU A 192 -17.10 -7.00 6.72
CA GLU A 192 -17.75 -8.25 6.38
C GLU A 192 -16.98 -9.50 6.83
N ASN A 193 -15.64 -9.50 6.68
CA ASN A 193 -14.78 -10.67 6.87
C ASN A 193 -13.85 -10.56 8.08
N ILE A 194 -13.73 -9.38 8.69
CA ILE A 194 -12.72 -9.08 9.72
C ILE A 194 -13.39 -8.40 10.91
N GLN A 195 -13.12 -8.90 12.10
CA GLN A 195 -13.49 -8.31 13.37
C GLN A 195 -12.23 -8.25 14.22
N ALA A 196 -11.79 -7.05 14.60
CA ALA A 196 -10.49 -6.91 15.25
C ALA A 196 -10.49 -5.83 16.32
N GLY A 197 -9.73 -6.10 17.39
CA GLY A 197 -9.44 -5.17 18.47
C GLY A 197 -7.94 -4.94 18.60
N LEU A 198 -7.54 -3.69 18.76
CA LEU A 198 -6.17 -3.26 18.98
C LEU A 198 -6.08 -2.42 20.24
N TYR A 199 -5.14 -2.76 21.11
CA TYR A 199 -4.81 -1.97 22.28
C TYR A 199 -3.37 -1.49 22.20
N LYS A 200 -3.15 -0.18 22.38
CA LYS A 200 -1.83 0.47 22.39
C LYS A 200 -1.53 1.04 23.76
N PHE A 201 -0.29 0.89 24.20
CA PHE A 201 0.22 1.43 25.45
C PHE A 201 1.71 1.72 25.35
N ASN A 202 2.20 2.64 26.18
CA ASN A 202 3.62 2.94 26.29
C ASN A 202 4.18 2.30 27.57
N ALA A 203 5.34 1.66 27.48
CA ALA A 203 6.10 1.13 28.59
C ALA A 203 7.60 1.07 28.22
N TRP A 204 8.50 1.37 29.19
CA TRP A 204 9.95 1.31 29.00
C TRP A 204 10.47 2.09 27.79
N ASP A 205 9.90 3.25 27.54
CA ASP A 205 10.19 4.12 26.37
C ASP A 205 9.88 3.49 25.00
N PHE A 206 9.09 2.40 25.00
CA PHE A 206 8.55 1.78 23.79
C PHE A 206 7.04 1.92 23.73
N ASP A 207 6.53 2.11 22.52
CA ASP A 207 5.12 1.97 22.19
C ASP A 207 4.83 0.50 21.85
N PHE A 208 3.97 -0.12 22.64
CA PHE A 208 3.51 -1.49 22.42
C PHE A 208 2.10 -1.51 21.86
N GLN A 209 1.79 -2.55 21.07
CA GLN A 209 0.42 -2.85 20.68
C GLN A 209 0.15 -4.36 20.78
N THR A 210 -1.10 -4.67 21.15
CA THR A 210 -1.62 -6.03 21.13
C THR A 210 -2.86 -6.08 20.22
N LEU A 211 -2.97 -7.15 19.46
CA LEU A 211 -4.02 -7.38 18.47
C LEU A 211 -4.75 -8.68 18.76
N LEU A 212 -6.08 -8.64 18.71
CA LEU A 212 -6.95 -9.80 18.71
C LEU A 212 -7.91 -9.67 17.55
N ALA A 213 -8.03 -10.71 16.71
CA ALA A 213 -8.91 -10.64 15.56
C ALA A 213 -9.51 -12.01 15.18
N LYS A 214 -10.67 -11.93 14.52
CA LYS A 214 -11.15 -12.91 13.57
C LYS A 214 -10.90 -12.36 12.17
N TYR A 215 -10.07 -13.03 11.38
CA TYR A 215 -9.63 -12.64 10.06
C TYR A 215 -10.00 -13.75 9.08
N TYR A 216 -11.09 -13.59 8.34
CA TYR A 216 -11.70 -14.66 7.54
C TYR A 216 -11.96 -15.91 8.41
N ASN A 217 -11.31 -17.02 8.08
CA ASN A 217 -11.40 -18.27 8.84
C ASN A 217 -10.31 -18.42 9.90
N ASP A 218 -9.50 -17.40 10.14
CA ASP A 218 -8.41 -17.45 11.12
C ASP A 218 -8.73 -16.62 12.38
N TYR A 219 -8.33 -17.11 13.55
CA TYR A 219 -8.16 -16.31 14.75
C TYR A 219 -6.74 -15.78 14.79
N VAL A 220 -6.57 -14.52 15.16
CA VAL A 220 -5.27 -13.84 15.12
C VAL A 220 -4.94 -13.26 16.49
N LEU A 221 -3.71 -13.54 16.94
CA LEU A 221 -3.09 -12.93 18.10
C LEU A 221 -1.87 -12.15 17.63
N GLY A 222 -1.78 -10.86 17.97
CA GLY A 222 -0.66 -10.01 17.54
C GLY A 222 0.00 -9.27 18.69
N LEU A 223 1.30 -9.08 18.57
CA LEU A 223 2.14 -8.25 19.43
C LEU A 223 3.06 -7.39 18.55
N GLY A 224 3.14 -6.11 18.84
CA GLY A 224 4.07 -5.21 18.14
C GLY A 224 4.68 -4.19 19.10
N TRP A 225 5.80 -3.64 18.68
CA TRP A 225 6.50 -2.60 19.39
C TRP A 225 7.20 -1.62 18.45
N ALA A 226 7.34 -0.37 18.89
CA ALA A 226 8.15 0.65 18.26
C ALA A 226 8.84 1.49 19.31
N GLY A 227 10.12 1.72 19.16
CA GLY A 227 10.92 2.53 20.08
C GLY A 227 12.30 2.79 19.52
N GLN A 228 13.21 3.19 20.37
CA GLN A 228 14.60 3.48 20.01
C GLN A 228 15.56 2.70 20.90
N ILE A 229 16.64 2.21 20.30
CA ILE A 229 17.80 1.70 21.01
C ILE A 229 18.94 2.69 20.73
N LYS A 230 19.26 3.54 21.72
CA LYS A 230 20.11 4.73 21.54
C LYS A 230 19.49 5.67 20.50
N GLU A 231 20.15 5.86 19.35
CA GLU A 231 19.71 6.75 18.26
C GLU A 231 19.06 5.98 17.09
N ALA A 232 19.04 4.65 17.15
CA ALA A 232 18.46 3.81 16.11
C ALA A 232 17.00 3.47 16.45
N GLY A 233 16.10 3.65 15.48
CA GLY A 233 14.72 3.15 15.56
C GLY A 233 14.71 1.62 15.56
N PHE A 234 13.93 1.02 16.45
CA PHE A 234 13.75 -0.43 16.54
C PHE A 234 12.27 -0.77 16.63
N LYS A 235 11.78 -1.52 15.66
CA LYS A 235 10.37 -1.87 15.51
C LYS A 235 10.22 -3.36 15.23
N GLY A 236 9.10 -3.91 15.66
CA GLY A 236 8.74 -5.28 15.31
C GLY A 236 7.27 -5.53 15.49
N GLU A 237 6.76 -6.50 14.76
CA GLU A 237 5.41 -7.02 14.96
C GLU A 237 5.35 -8.49 14.59
N PHE A 238 4.52 -9.22 15.32
CA PHE A 238 4.23 -10.64 15.11
C PHE A 238 2.73 -10.87 15.15
N ALA A 239 2.22 -11.68 14.23
CA ALA A 239 0.86 -12.17 14.23
C ALA A 239 0.84 -13.69 14.12
N TYR A 240 0.10 -14.32 15.02
CA TYR A 240 -0.11 -15.76 15.04
C TYR A 240 -1.52 -16.08 14.58
N PHE A 241 -1.62 -16.72 13.43
CA PHE A 241 -2.87 -17.12 12.79
C PHE A 241 -3.20 -18.57 13.12
N ILE A 242 -4.43 -18.84 13.49
CA ILE A 242 -4.93 -20.18 13.78
C ILE A 242 -6.19 -20.38 12.95
N ASN A 243 -6.10 -21.22 11.92
CA ASN A 243 -7.26 -21.51 11.09
C ASN A 243 -8.31 -22.32 11.88
N SER A 244 -9.55 -21.84 11.89
CA SER A 244 -10.63 -22.43 12.69
C SER A 244 -11.10 -23.78 12.17
N GLU A 245 -10.92 -24.07 10.88
CA GLU A 245 -11.35 -25.28 10.21
C GLU A 245 -10.23 -26.34 10.15
N SER A 246 -9.11 -25.97 9.51
CA SER A 246 -7.98 -26.90 9.29
C SER A 246 -7.05 -27.02 10.49
N GLN A 247 -7.19 -26.15 11.51
CA GLN A 247 -6.28 -26.04 12.66
C GLN A 247 -4.81 -25.76 12.28
N VAL A 248 -4.54 -25.38 11.05
CA VAL A 248 -3.21 -24.94 10.60
C VAL A 248 -2.86 -23.67 11.36
N LYS A 249 -1.60 -23.61 11.79
CA LYS A 249 -1.05 -22.51 12.58
C LYS A 249 0.06 -21.85 11.77
N GLU A 250 0.04 -20.52 11.69
CA GLU A 250 1.06 -19.77 11.00
C GLU A 250 1.52 -18.60 11.87
N LEU A 251 2.84 -18.45 11.98
CA LEU A 251 3.48 -17.28 12.59
C LEU A 251 4.05 -16.43 11.46
N VAL A 252 3.65 -15.18 11.43
CA VAL A 252 4.19 -14.16 10.54
C VAL A 252 4.73 -13.03 11.40
N GLY A 253 5.97 -12.62 11.17
CA GLY A 253 6.55 -11.56 11.96
C GLY A 253 7.61 -10.79 11.20
N SER A 254 7.78 -9.53 11.57
CA SER A 254 8.80 -8.66 11.01
C SER A 254 9.51 -7.88 12.10
N ILE A 255 10.81 -7.68 11.90
CA ILE A 255 11.66 -6.85 12.74
C ILE A 255 12.39 -5.87 11.84
N GLY A 256 12.56 -4.63 12.30
CA GLY A 256 13.27 -3.60 11.55
C GLY A 256 14.05 -2.67 12.43
N ILE A 257 15.12 -2.16 11.86
CA ILE A 257 15.98 -1.14 12.43
C ILE A 257 16.14 -0.01 11.43
N ASP A 258 16.15 1.23 11.90
CA ASP A 258 16.40 2.39 11.07
C ASP A 258 17.31 3.41 11.76
N TYR A 259 18.09 4.16 10.97
CA TYR A 259 19.03 5.14 11.49
C TYR A 259 19.22 6.30 10.51
N SER A 260 19.19 7.52 11.06
CA SER A 260 19.46 8.75 10.30
C SER A 260 20.78 9.36 10.70
N LEU A 261 21.68 9.54 9.75
CA LEU A 261 22.94 10.23 9.93
C LEU A 261 22.75 11.76 9.93
N GLN A 262 23.68 12.50 10.54
CA GLN A 262 23.62 13.98 10.60
C GLN A 262 23.65 14.67 9.23
N ASN A 263 24.20 14.03 8.20
CA ASN A 263 24.21 14.52 6.82
C ASN A 263 22.88 14.27 6.08
N GLY A 264 21.85 13.74 6.77
CA GLY A 264 20.55 13.41 6.21
C GLY A 264 20.46 12.03 5.54
N MET A 265 21.54 11.25 5.49
CA MET A 265 21.48 9.88 4.97
C MET A 265 20.68 9.01 5.92
N TYR A 266 19.72 8.27 5.38
CA TYR A 266 18.84 7.37 6.12
C TYR A 266 19.08 5.92 5.68
N PHE A 267 19.28 5.04 6.63
CA PHE A 267 19.37 3.60 6.45
C PHE A 267 18.21 2.91 7.13
N SER A 268 17.67 1.90 6.53
CA SER A 268 16.79 0.98 7.21
C SER A 268 17.01 -0.45 6.73
N SER A 269 16.78 -1.39 7.63
CA SER A 269 16.87 -2.82 7.37
C SER A 269 15.74 -3.54 8.07
N GLY A 270 15.12 -4.48 7.38
CA GLY A 270 14.03 -5.29 7.89
C GLY A 270 14.19 -6.75 7.54
N CYS A 271 13.65 -7.60 8.41
CA CYS A 271 13.53 -9.03 8.20
C CYS A 271 12.06 -9.42 8.40
N LEU A 272 11.53 -10.20 7.47
CA LEU A 272 10.23 -10.86 7.57
C LEU A 272 10.46 -12.36 7.74
N TYR A 273 9.69 -12.97 8.63
CA TYR A 273 9.62 -14.42 8.84
C TYR A 273 8.20 -14.94 8.65
N ARG A 274 8.07 -16.08 7.97
CA ARG A 274 6.85 -16.87 7.85
C ARG A 274 7.11 -18.33 8.18
N SER A 275 6.27 -18.91 9.04
CA SER A 275 6.41 -20.32 9.43
C SER A 275 5.81 -21.31 8.42
N GLN A 276 4.95 -20.84 7.54
CA GLN A 276 4.31 -21.61 6.45
C GLN A 276 4.69 -20.98 5.11
N ALA A 277 5.96 -21.05 4.77
CA ALA A 277 6.41 -20.59 3.46
C ALA A 277 6.13 -21.66 2.40
N ASP A 278 5.86 -21.21 1.19
CA ASP A 278 5.73 -22.07 0.03
C ASP A 278 7.13 -22.53 -0.45
N ASP A 279 7.18 -23.66 -1.15
CA ASP A 279 8.38 -24.05 -1.86
C ASP A 279 8.76 -22.98 -2.88
N PHE A 280 10.08 -22.81 -3.09
CA PHE A 280 10.60 -21.82 -4.02
C PHE A 280 9.95 -21.91 -5.40
N ASN A 281 9.26 -20.86 -5.81
CA ASN A 281 8.71 -20.68 -7.15
C ASN A 281 8.84 -19.21 -7.55
N PRO A 282 9.69 -18.84 -8.50
CA PRO A 282 9.87 -17.45 -8.92
C PRO A 282 8.59 -16.82 -9.50
N PHE A 283 7.69 -17.64 -10.07
CA PHE A 283 6.40 -17.19 -10.59
C PHE A 283 5.35 -16.94 -9.48
N ALA A 284 5.56 -17.45 -8.27
CA ALA A 284 4.69 -17.18 -7.14
C ALA A 284 4.65 -15.69 -6.79
N LEU A 285 5.72 -14.95 -7.06
CA LEU A 285 5.78 -13.49 -6.85
C LEU A 285 4.85 -12.70 -7.77
N ILE A 286 4.55 -13.23 -8.96
CA ILE A 286 3.68 -12.56 -9.95
C ILE A 286 2.20 -12.77 -9.61
N ASN A 287 1.84 -13.96 -9.10
CA ASN A 287 0.47 -14.38 -8.85
C ASN A 287 0.11 -14.46 -7.37
N GLN A 288 0.90 -13.83 -6.50
CA GLN A 288 0.69 -13.92 -5.07
C GLN A 288 -0.48 -13.05 -4.59
N ASP A 289 -1.42 -13.64 -3.86
CA ASP A 289 -2.39 -12.91 -3.05
C ASP A 289 -1.70 -12.34 -1.80
N ILE A 290 -1.23 -11.11 -1.91
CA ILE A 290 -0.55 -10.41 -0.81
C ILE A 290 -1.56 -10.10 0.28
N SER A 291 -1.28 -10.57 1.50
CA SER A 291 -2.14 -10.40 2.67
C SER A 291 -1.30 -10.23 3.94
N ALA A 292 -1.94 -9.88 5.06
CA ALA A 292 -1.26 -9.82 6.37
C ALA A 292 -0.64 -11.16 6.78
N LYS A 293 -1.25 -12.27 6.34
CA LYS A 293 -0.78 -13.63 6.56
C LYS A 293 0.28 -14.05 5.53
N ASN A 294 0.19 -13.52 4.31
CA ASN A 294 1.08 -13.88 3.20
C ASN A 294 1.71 -12.62 2.56
N PRO A 295 2.59 -11.88 3.26
CA PRO A 295 3.20 -10.68 2.71
C PRO A 295 4.32 -10.95 1.68
N MET A 296 4.94 -12.12 1.72
CA MET A 296 5.99 -12.62 0.80
C MET A 296 5.99 -14.14 0.78
N PRO A 297 6.35 -14.81 -0.33
CA PRO A 297 6.25 -16.26 -0.44
C PRO A 297 7.30 -17.04 0.36
N PHE A 298 8.47 -16.44 0.64
CA PHE A 298 9.60 -17.14 1.26
C PHE A 298 9.54 -17.11 2.79
N ALA A 299 10.22 -18.09 3.43
CA ALA A 299 10.29 -18.21 4.88
C ALA A 299 10.97 -16.99 5.52
N TYR A 300 12.10 -16.56 4.99
CA TYR A 300 12.78 -15.34 5.41
C TYR A 300 12.99 -14.43 4.21
N ASN A 301 12.67 -13.15 4.43
CA ASN A 301 12.88 -12.08 3.45
C ASN A 301 13.57 -10.91 4.14
N PHE A 302 14.57 -10.35 3.49
CA PHE A 302 15.32 -9.22 3.97
C PHE A 302 15.12 -8.03 3.07
N LEU A 303 15.01 -6.84 3.66
CA LEU A 303 14.97 -5.58 2.93
C LEU A 303 15.98 -4.63 3.54
N HIS A 304 16.78 -4.02 2.68
CA HIS A 304 17.73 -2.98 3.03
C HIS A 304 17.46 -1.76 2.18
N GLN A 305 17.43 -0.59 2.79
CA GLN A 305 17.18 0.66 2.09
C GLN A 305 18.17 1.72 2.53
N ILE A 306 18.61 2.52 1.58
CA ILE A 306 19.38 3.73 1.78
C ILE A 306 18.73 4.87 1.02
N ASN A 307 18.58 6.03 1.68
CA ASN A 307 18.12 7.26 1.06
C ASN A 307 19.07 8.38 1.42
N TYR A 308 19.39 9.23 0.45
CA TYR A 308 20.28 10.37 0.65
C TYR A 308 19.80 11.61 -0.11
N PRO A 309 19.50 12.72 0.59
CA PRO A 309 19.21 13.99 -0.04
C PRO A 309 20.51 14.65 -0.50
N ILE A 310 20.89 14.39 -1.77
CA ILE A 310 22.11 15.01 -2.36
C ILE A 310 21.95 16.52 -2.57
N HIS A 311 20.71 16.98 -2.63
CA HIS A 311 20.31 18.38 -2.69
C HIS A 311 18.92 18.52 -2.05
N PRO A 312 18.52 19.69 -1.49
CA PRO A 312 17.17 19.87 -0.92
C PRO A 312 16.01 19.51 -1.87
N LEU A 313 16.24 19.60 -3.18
CA LEU A 313 15.26 19.24 -4.22
C LEU A 313 15.50 17.85 -4.82
N VAL A 314 16.58 17.13 -4.46
CA VAL A 314 16.95 15.85 -5.08
C VAL A 314 17.22 14.80 -4.02
N LEU A 315 16.37 13.79 -4.00
CA LEU A 315 16.54 12.58 -3.18
C LEU A 315 16.96 11.41 -4.07
N VAL A 316 18.03 10.74 -3.71
CA VAL A 316 18.41 9.44 -4.28
C VAL A 316 18.20 8.35 -3.26
N GLY A 317 17.77 7.20 -3.73
CA GLY A 317 17.53 6.03 -2.89
C GLY A 317 17.86 4.74 -3.60
N MET A 318 18.07 3.70 -2.82
CA MET A 318 18.19 2.33 -3.31
C MET A 318 17.60 1.39 -2.28
N SER A 319 16.81 0.43 -2.72
CA SER A 319 16.40 -0.69 -1.90
C SER A 319 16.83 -2.01 -2.50
N LEU A 320 17.16 -2.96 -1.62
CA LEU A 320 17.55 -4.32 -1.92
C LEU A 320 16.61 -5.24 -1.14
N ILE A 321 15.93 -6.14 -1.84
CA ILE A 321 15.11 -7.20 -1.23
C ILE A 321 15.69 -8.53 -1.67
N HIS A 322 15.84 -9.48 -0.74
CA HIS A 322 16.29 -10.82 -1.05
C HIS A 322 15.69 -11.86 -0.08
N ASN A 323 15.63 -13.12 -0.51
CA ASN A 323 15.32 -14.25 0.36
C ASN A 323 16.58 -14.73 1.12
N GLU A 324 16.42 -15.71 2.00
CA GLU A 324 17.52 -16.21 2.86
C GLU A 324 18.67 -16.85 2.07
N GLU A 325 18.37 -17.55 0.99
CA GLU A 325 19.34 -18.27 0.17
C GLU A 325 19.97 -17.40 -0.93
N LEU A 326 19.52 -16.14 -1.04
CA LEU A 326 19.89 -15.20 -2.11
C LEU A 326 19.54 -15.69 -3.52
N ASP A 327 18.59 -16.62 -3.63
CA ASP A 327 18.15 -17.12 -4.95
C ASP A 327 17.48 -16.05 -5.78
N ILE A 328 16.78 -15.12 -5.12
CA ILE A 328 16.14 -13.95 -5.73
C ILE A 328 16.61 -12.69 -5.06
N ILE A 329 16.99 -11.74 -5.90
CA ILE A 329 17.42 -10.39 -5.49
C ILE A 329 16.64 -9.37 -6.31
N PHE A 330 15.99 -8.41 -5.59
CA PHE A 330 15.40 -7.21 -6.19
C PHE A 330 16.25 -6.00 -5.84
N ILE A 331 16.63 -5.23 -6.84
CA ILE A 331 17.41 -4.00 -6.68
C ILE A 331 16.59 -2.86 -7.29
N ASN A 332 16.24 -1.87 -6.47
CA ASN A 332 15.38 -0.76 -6.86
C ASN A 332 16.07 0.59 -6.58
N PRO A 333 16.88 1.11 -7.50
CA PRO A 333 17.37 2.48 -7.43
C PRO A 333 16.23 3.47 -7.74
N MET A 334 16.26 4.63 -7.08
CA MET A 334 15.27 5.69 -7.22
C MET A 334 15.93 7.06 -7.15
N LEU A 335 15.45 7.98 -7.98
CA LEU A 335 15.74 9.40 -7.94
C LEU A 335 14.43 10.18 -7.95
N THR A 336 14.26 11.09 -7.01
CA THR A 336 13.14 12.04 -6.99
C THR A 336 13.70 13.45 -7.10
N TYR A 337 13.12 14.26 -7.99
CA TYR A 337 13.48 15.66 -8.21
C TYR A 337 12.24 16.54 -8.12
N SER A 338 12.19 17.43 -7.13
CA SER A 338 11.13 18.44 -7.01
C SER A 338 11.43 19.59 -7.97
N ILE A 339 10.74 19.61 -9.11
CA ILE A 339 10.89 20.64 -10.15
C ILE A 339 10.35 21.97 -9.66
N SER A 340 9.25 21.94 -8.90
CA SER A 340 8.64 23.08 -8.24
C SER A 340 7.96 22.62 -6.94
N GLU A 341 7.34 23.54 -6.20
CA GLU A 341 6.59 23.24 -4.97
C GLU A 341 5.42 22.25 -5.20
N SER A 342 4.93 22.15 -6.42
CA SER A 342 3.78 21.29 -6.77
C SER A 342 4.09 20.26 -7.86
N ILE A 343 5.32 20.17 -8.38
CA ILE A 343 5.66 19.25 -9.47
C ILE A 343 6.90 18.44 -9.10
N ASP A 344 6.71 17.12 -9.04
CA ASP A 344 7.77 16.15 -8.79
C ASP A 344 7.99 15.23 -9.99
N LEU A 345 9.26 14.99 -10.31
CA LEU A 345 9.72 13.97 -11.24
C LEU A 345 10.37 12.83 -10.45
N MET A 346 9.96 11.61 -10.70
CA MET A 346 10.59 10.41 -10.17
C MET A 346 11.07 9.53 -11.31
N ILE A 347 12.28 9.02 -11.18
CA ILE A 347 12.85 7.97 -12.02
C ILE A 347 13.26 6.84 -11.12
N SER A 348 12.84 5.63 -11.43
CA SER A 348 13.13 4.44 -10.63
C SER A 348 13.29 3.23 -11.54
N SER A 349 13.95 2.20 -11.04
CA SER A 349 14.01 0.90 -11.73
C SER A 349 13.74 -0.21 -10.73
N GLN A 350 13.04 -1.25 -11.19
CA GLN A 350 12.89 -2.52 -10.47
C GLN A 350 13.62 -3.58 -11.27
N ASN A 351 14.64 -4.18 -10.67
CA ASN A 351 15.48 -5.19 -11.31
C ASN A 351 15.39 -6.47 -10.49
N MET A 352 14.95 -7.56 -11.10
CA MET A 352 14.86 -8.86 -10.48
C MET A 352 15.96 -9.76 -11.04
N TRP A 353 16.74 -10.32 -10.13
CA TRP A 353 17.84 -11.25 -10.45
C TRP A 353 17.57 -12.59 -9.77
N MET A 354 17.88 -13.66 -10.44
CA MET A 354 17.78 -15.02 -9.92
C MET A 354 19.13 -15.73 -10.05
N TRP A 355 19.49 -16.51 -9.03
CA TRP A 355 20.64 -17.40 -9.06
C TRP A 355 20.28 -18.65 -9.87
N SER A 356 21.02 -18.92 -10.93
CA SER A 356 20.86 -20.07 -11.79
C SER A 356 22.22 -20.45 -12.40
N ASP A 357 22.53 -21.75 -12.47
CA ASP A 357 23.76 -22.29 -13.10
C ASP A 357 25.05 -21.56 -12.67
N ASP A 358 25.21 -21.36 -11.34
CA ASP A 358 26.38 -20.71 -10.73
C ASP A 358 26.55 -19.22 -11.10
N THR A 359 25.49 -18.55 -11.56
CA THR A 359 25.51 -17.11 -11.87
C THR A 359 24.17 -16.45 -11.56
N TYR A 360 24.20 -15.11 -11.40
CA TYR A 360 22.97 -14.32 -11.36
C TYR A 360 22.54 -13.92 -12.77
N GLU A 361 21.30 -14.28 -13.09
CA GLU A 361 20.64 -13.85 -14.33
C GLU A 361 19.61 -12.78 -14.03
N ASN A 362 19.59 -11.71 -14.83
CA ASN A 362 18.52 -10.72 -14.76
C ASN A 362 17.28 -11.30 -15.42
N LEU A 363 16.21 -11.48 -14.63
CA LEU A 363 14.93 -11.99 -15.11
C LEU A 363 14.08 -10.90 -15.72
N THR A 364 13.95 -9.78 -14.98
CA THR A 364 13.14 -8.65 -15.41
C THR A 364 13.78 -7.34 -14.97
N GLN A 365 13.60 -6.34 -15.78
CA GLN A 365 13.93 -4.95 -15.45
C GLN A 365 12.78 -4.07 -15.89
N THR A 366 12.27 -3.25 -14.98
CA THR A 366 11.29 -2.23 -15.28
C THR A 366 11.86 -0.87 -14.94
N VAL A 367 11.85 0.05 -15.89
CA VAL A 367 12.22 1.45 -15.66
C VAL A 367 10.96 2.29 -15.63
N PHE A 368 10.76 3.03 -14.55
CA PHE A 368 9.63 3.91 -14.34
C PHE A 368 10.05 5.38 -14.44
N THR A 369 9.23 6.18 -15.09
CA THR A 369 9.30 7.64 -15.02
C THR A 369 7.92 8.17 -14.63
N ARG A 370 7.84 8.92 -13.54
CA ARG A 370 6.59 9.52 -13.07
C ARG A 370 6.72 11.03 -12.94
N LEU A 371 5.86 11.75 -13.62
CA LEU A 371 5.66 13.18 -13.42
C LEU A 371 4.35 13.39 -12.67
N GLN A 372 4.38 14.09 -11.54
CA GLN A 372 3.21 14.34 -10.71
C GLN A 372 3.05 15.82 -10.44
N TRP A 373 1.84 16.32 -10.63
CA TRP A 373 1.41 17.65 -10.24
C TRP A 373 0.37 17.55 -9.12
N THR A 374 0.64 18.22 -7.99
CA THR A 374 -0.23 18.29 -6.80
C THR A 374 -0.91 19.65 -6.72
N PHE A 375 -2.21 19.71 -6.43
CA PHE A 375 -3.01 20.93 -6.34
C PHE A 375 -3.91 20.96 -5.11
#